data_6a4c96614a7b1769b50ad43c2ed1f7c8
#
_entry.id   6a4c96614a7b1769b50ad43c2ed1f7c8
#
_cell.length_a   1.000
_cell.length_b   1.000
_cell.length_c   1.000
_cell.angle_alpha   90.00
_cell.angle_beta   90.00
_cell.angle_gamma   90.00
#
_symmetry.space_group_name_H-M   'P 1'
#
loop_
_entity.id
_entity.type
_entity.pdbx_description
1 polymer ?
#
loop_
_entity_poly.entity_id
_entity_poly.type
_entity_poly.pdbx_seq_one_letter_code
_entity_poly.pdbx_strand_id
1 'polypeptide(L)'
;MDKIAVLIPCYNEERTVEKVVADFQRALPEAVVYVYNNNSTDRTAELAEKAGAVVRNEYKQGKGNVIRSMFQDIDAACYIMADGDDTYPAEAAREPADRVLHHG
;
A
#
# COMPACT_ATOMS: atom_id res chain seq x y z
N MET A 1 -1.16 16.64 -2.80
CA MET A 1 -1.71 15.73 -1.79
C MET A 1 -2.63 14.70 -2.46
N ASP A 2 -2.44 13.43 -2.15
CA ASP A 2 -3.30 12.38 -2.67
C ASP A 2 -4.66 12.40 -1.95
N LYS A 3 -5.72 12.07 -2.67
CA LYS A 3 -7.03 11.93 -2.04
C LYS A 3 -7.05 10.72 -1.12
N ILE A 4 -6.61 9.58 -1.62
CA ILE A 4 -6.45 8.35 -0.85
C ILE A 4 -5.09 7.76 -1.16
N ALA A 5 -4.32 7.44 -0.13
CA ALA A 5 -3.06 6.70 -0.26
C ALA A 5 -3.25 5.32 0.38
N VAL A 6 -3.06 4.27 -0.41
CA VAL A 6 -3.02 2.90 0.10
C VAL A 6 -1.56 2.57 0.35
N LEU A 7 -1.21 2.22 1.58
CA LEU A 7 0.16 2.01 2.02
C LEU A 7 0.34 0.52 2.36
N ILE A 8 1.19 -0.16 1.60
CA ILE A 8 1.37 -1.60 1.72
C ILE A 8 2.84 -1.91 2.04
N PRO A 9 3.16 -2.18 3.32
CA PRO A 9 4.50 -2.64 3.66
C PRO A 9 4.68 -4.09 3.21
N CYS A 10 5.79 -4.39 2.56
CA CYS A 10 6.05 -5.72 2.02
C CYS A 10 7.44 -6.23 2.39
N TYR A 11 7.49 -7.51 2.74
CA TYR A 11 8.73 -8.24 2.91
C TYR A 11 8.52 -9.65 2.37
N ASN A 12 9.14 -9.97 1.22
CA ASN A 12 9.01 -11.28 0.56
C ASN A 12 7.56 -11.69 0.32
N GLU A 13 6.82 -10.83 -0.38
CA GLU A 13 5.39 -11.04 -0.69
C GLU A 13 5.17 -11.26 -2.20
N GLU A 14 6.13 -11.87 -2.91
CA GLU A 14 6.03 -12.00 -4.37
C GLU A 14 4.80 -12.79 -4.83
N ARG A 15 4.29 -13.71 -4.00
CA ARG A 15 3.13 -14.54 -4.37
C ARG A 15 1.81 -13.77 -4.34
N THR A 16 1.74 -12.70 -3.55
CA THR A 16 0.47 -12.03 -3.29
C THR A 16 0.44 -10.56 -3.69
N VAL A 17 1.61 -9.91 -3.83
CA VAL A 17 1.68 -8.45 -3.99
C VAL A 17 0.94 -7.95 -5.24
N GLU A 18 1.04 -8.65 -6.38
CA GLU A 18 0.35 -8.22 -7.59
C GLU A 18 -1.17 -8.21 -7.38
N LYS A 19 -1.70 -9.28 -6.78
CA LYS A 19 -3.12 -9.39 -6.51
C LYS A 19 -3.58 -8.31 -5.55
N VAL A 20 -2.82 -8.07 -4.47
CA VAL A 20 -3.17 -7.05 -3.47
C VAL A 20 -3.23 -5.67 -4.12
N VAL A 21 -2.22 -5.32 -4.91
CA VAL A 21 -2.19 -4.03 -5.61
C VAL A 21 -3.40 -3.91 -6.56
N ALA A 22 -3.65 -4.94 -7.36
CA ALA A 22 -4.76 -4.92 -8.31
C ALA A 22 -6.11 -4.82 -7.61
N ASP A 23 -6.29 -5.53 -6.49
CA ASP A 23 -7.53 -5.50 -5.72
C ASP A 23 -7.81 -4.10 -5.18
N PHE A 24 -6.79 -3.42 -4.63
CA PHE A 24 -6.95 -2.05 -4.14
C PHE A 24 -7.20 -1.05 -5.27
N GLN A 25 -6.54 -1.20 -6.41
CA GLN A 25 -6.79 -0.35 -7.57
C GLN A 25 -8.23 -0.47 -8.06
N ARG A 26 -8.79 -1.68 -8.00
CA ARG A 26 -10.16 -1.93 -8.41
C ARG A 26 -11.17 -1.40 -7.41
N ALA A 27 -10.92 -1.61 -6.11
CA ALA A 27 -11.81 -1.16 -5.04
C ALA A 27 -11.78 0.35 -4.84
N LEU A 28 -10.61 0.96 -5.02
CA LEU A 28 -10.37 2.39 -4.79
C LEU A 28 -9.65 2.99 -6.00
N PRO A 29 -10.36 3.16 -7.15
CA PRO A 29 -9.69 3.64 -8.37
C PRO A 29 -9.12 5.06 -8.24
N GLU A 30 -9.60 5.86 -7.30
CA GLU A 30 -9.08 7.20 -7.05
C GLU A 30 -7.83 7.21 -6.15
N ALA A 31 -7.43 6.06 -5.63
CA ALA A 31 -6.28 5.96 -4.71
C ALA A 31 -4.96 5.81 -5.46
N VAL A 32 -3.90 6.29 -4.84
CA VAL A 32 -2.54 5.92 -5.24
C VAL A 32 -2.09 4.77 -4.34
N VAL A 33 -1.64 3.68 -4.93
CA VAL A 33 -1.17 2.51 -4.19
C VAL A 33 0.35 2.56 -4.08
N TYR A 34 0.85 2.60 -2.86
CA TYR A 34 2.29 2.60 -2.55
C TYR A 34 2.68 1.28 -1.94
N VAL A 35 3.73 0.66 -2.48
CA VAL A 35 4.33 -0.53 -1.89
C VAL A 35 5.68 -0.14 -1.32
N TYR A 36 5.86 -0.34 -0.02
CA TYR A 36 7.14 -0.12 0.65
C TYR A 36 7.84 -1.44 0.81
N ASN A 37 8.91 -1.61 0.03
CA ASN A 37 9.71 -2.83 0.03
C ASN A 37 10.78 -2.74 1.11
N ASN A 38 10.68 -3.62 2.11
CA ASN A 38 11.60 -3.63 3.25
C ASN A 38 12.62 -4.76 3.10
N ASN A 39 13.53 -4.58 2.12
CA ASN A 39 14.65 -5.53 1.87
C ASN A 39 14.20 -6.92 1.43
N SER A 40 13.16 -7.01 0.61
CA SER A 40 12.75 -8.29 0.03
C SER A 40 13.88 -8.88 -0.81
N THR A 41 14.08 -10.19 -0.70
CA THR A 41 15.09 -10.92 -1.48
C THR A 41 14.48 -11.59 -2.70
N ASP A 42 13.18 -11.52 -2.86
CA ASP A 42 12.43 -12.10 -3.97
C ASP A 42 12.02 -11.01 -4.99
N ARG A 43 11.02 -11.29 -5.82
CA ARG A 43 10.55 -10.39 -6.87
C ARG A 43 9.45 -9.43 -6.42
N THR A 44 9.29 -9.22 -5.12
CA THR A 44 8.22 -8.38 -4.57
C THR A 44 8.18 -6.99 -5.22
N ALA A 45 9.29 -6.26 -5.21
CA ALA A 45 9.36 -4.90 -5.75
C ALA A 45 9.06 -4.86 -7.25
N GLU A 46 9.63 -5.79 -8.01
CA GLU A 46 9.42 -5.88 -9.45
C GLU A 46 7.94 -6.12 -9.77
N LEU A 47 7.31 -7.06 -9.08
CA LEU A 47 5.91 -7.41 -9.34
C LEU A 47 4.95 -6.31 -8.88
N ALA A 48 5.26 -5.62 -7.80
CA ALA A 48 4.47 -4.48 -7.35
C ALA A 48 4.49 -3.35 -8.38
N GLU A 49 5.66 -3.03 -8.89
CA GLU A 49 5.81 -1.99 -9.92
C GLU A 49 5.08 -2.38 -11.19
N LYS A 50 5.19 -3.65 -11.61
CA LYS A 50 4.49 -4.16 -12.77
C LYS A 50 2.98 -4.05 -12.63
N ALA A 51 2.46 -4.23 -11.41
CA ALA A 51 1.03 -4.11 -11.14
C ALA A 51 0.55 -2.65 -11.11
N GLY A 52 1.45 -1.68 -11.14
CA GLY A 52 1.11 -0.26 -11.19
C GLY A 52 1.25 0.48 -9.86
N ALA A 53 1.82 -0.14 -8.84
CA ALA A 53 2.08 0.53 -7.57
C ALA A 53 3.29 1.46 -7.69
N VAL A 54 3.31 2.50 -6.87
CA VAL A 54 4.51 3.31 -6.65
C VAL A 54 5.35 2.56 -5.62
N VAL A 55 6.53 2.09 -6.03
CA VAL A 55 7.40 1.31 -5.15
C VAL A 55 8.45 2.20 -4.50
N ARG A 56 8.57 2.09 -3.19
CA ARG A 56 9.61 2.75 -2.40
C ARG A 56 10.40 1.69 -1.65
N ASN A 57 11.69 1.93 -1.42
CA ASN A 57 12.52 1.01 -0.66
C ASN A 57 12.84 1.59 0.71
N GLU A 58 12.60 0.81 1.75
CA GLU A 58 13.04 1.14 3.09
C GLU A 58 14.16 0.18 3.47
N TYR A 59 15.37 0.69 3.61
CA TYR A 59 16.55 -0.14 3.86
C TYR A 59 16.78 -0.47 5.33
N LYS A 60 16.11 0.25 6.22
CA LYS A 60 16.18 -0.02 7.64
C LYS A 60 15.16 -1.08 7.99
N GLN A 61 15.64 -2.28 8.34
CA GLN A 61 14.77 -3.44 8.56
C GLN A 61 13.81 -3.20 9.72
N GLY A 62 12.55 -3.59 9.54
CA GLY A 62 11.54 -3.54 10.57
C GLY A 62 10.30 -2.76 10.16
N LYS A 63 9.12 -3.31 10.47
CA LYS A 63 7.84 -2.72 10.09
C LYS A 63 7.64 -1.30 10.64
N GLY A 64 8.13 -1.04 11.86
CA GLY A 64 8.05 0.29 12.46
C GLY A 64 8.79 1.36 11.67
N ASN A 65 9.93 1.00 11.09
CA ASN A 65 10.69 1.92 10.24
C ASN A 65 9.97 2.19 8.94
N VAL A 66 9.35 1.17 8.37
CA VAL A 66 8.54 1.29 7.15
C VAL A 66 7.37 2.26 7.38
N ILE A 67 6.64 2.07 8.47
CA ILE A 67 5.48 2.91 8.81
C ILE A 67 5.90 4.35 9.01
N ARG A 68 7.02 4.58 9.70
CA ARG A 68 7.54 5.93 9.90
C ARG A 68 7.85 6.61 8.56
N SER A 69 8.52 5.90 7.66
CA SER A 69 8.85 6.43 6.34
C SER A 69 7.60 6.76 5.54
N MET A 70 6.59 5.90 5.58
CA MET A 70 5.33 6.14 4.90
C MET A 70 4.70 7.48 5.29
N PHE A 71 4.59 7.74 6.58
CA PHE A 71 3.96 8.98 7.05
C PHE A 71 4.85 10.21 6.86
N GLN A 72 6.16 10.04 6.75
CA GLN A 72 7.06 11.14 6.40
C GLN A 72 7.00 11.48 4.91
N ASP A 73 6.87 10.47 4.06
CA ASP A 73 7.00 10.63 2.61
C ASP A 73 5.68 10.97 1.93
N ILE A 74 4.56 10.48 2.45
CA ILE A 74 3.27 10.49 1.75
C ILE A 74 2.31 11.45 2.45
N ASP A 75 1.73 12.38 1.68
CA ASP A 75 0.71 13.30 2.15
C ASP A 75 -0.61 12.98 1.45
N ALA A 76 -1.63 12.65 2.23
CA ALA A 76 -2.94 12.26 1.70
C ALA A 76 -4.06 12.71 2.63
N ALA A 77 -5.25 12.86 2.06
CA ALA A 77 -6.46 13.16 2.85
C ALA A 77 -6.93 11.92 3.61
N CYS A 78 -6.67 10.74 3.07
CA CYS A 78 -7.06 9.46 3.68
C CYS A 78 -5.94 8.46 3.48
N TYR A 79 -5.57 7.76 4.55
CA TYR A 79 -4.55 6.69 4.50
C TYR A 79 -5.24 5.37 4.78
N ILE A 80 -5.00 4.39 3.90
CA ILE A 80 -5.42 3.00 4.09
C ILE A 80 -4.14 2.17 4.21
N MET A 81 -4.02 1.41 5.29
CA MET A 81 -2.87 0.56 5.50
C MET A 81 -3.29 -0.90 5.41
N ALA A 82 -2.57 -1.69 4.64
CA ALA A 82 -2.86 -3.11 4.45
C ALA A 82 -1.56 -3.88 4.27
N ASP A 83 -1.56 -5.14 4.68
CA ASP A 83 -0.39 -6.01 4.49
C ASP A 83 -0.36 -6.59 3.08
N GLY A 84 0.84 -6.88 2.59
CA GLY A 84 1.03 -7.44 1.25
C GLY A 84 0.70 -8.94 1.13
N ASP A 85 0.26 -9.57 2.21
CA ASP A 85 -0.02 -11.01 2.28
C ASP A 85 -1.44 -11.41 1.88
N ASP A 86 -2.25 -10.45 1.41
CA ASP A 86 -3.62 -10.69 0.94
C ASP A 86 -4.59 -11.15 2.04
N THR A 87 -4.35 -10.76 3.28
CA THR A 87 -5.25 -11.11 4.40
C THR A 87 -6.37 -10.11 4.61
N TYR A 88 -6.27 -8.91 4.02
CA TYR A 88 -7.28 -7.86 4.15
C TYR A 88 -8.04 -7.70 2.82
N PRO A 89 -9.39 -7.89 2.82
CA PRO A 89 -10.15 -7.72 1.58
C PRO A 89 -10.23 -6.24 1.19
N ALA A 90 -9.74 -5.92 -0.02
CA ALA A 90 -9.64 -4.54 -0.49
C ALA A 90 -11.00 -3.84 -0.52
N GLU A 91 -12.06 -4.55 -0.83
CA GLU A 91 -13.42 -4.01 -0.88
C GLU A 91 -13.87 -3.44 0.47
N ALA A 92 -13.35 -3.98 1.56
CA ALA A 92 -13.69 -3.51 2.90
C ALA A 92 -13.16 -2.12 3.20
N ALA A 93 -12.22 -1.61 2.39
CA ALA A 93 -11.66 -0.27 2.57
C ALA A 93 -12.56 0.83 2.00
N ARG A 94 -13.52 0.50 1.13
CA ARG A 94 -14.34 1.51 0.44
C ARG A 94 -15.15 2.37 1.40
N GLU A 95 -15.88 1.75 2.33
CA GLU A 95 -16.71 2.48 3.28
C GLU A 95 -15.89 3.32 4.25
N PRO A 96 -14.84 2.79 4.92
CA PRO A 96 -14.01 3.64 5.78
C PRO A 96 -13.37 4.81 5.05
N ALA A 97 -12.90 4.61 3.81
CA ALA A 97 -12.32 5.68 3.01
C ALA A 97 -13.35 6.78 2.72
N ASP A 98 -14.55 6.41 2.33
CA ASP A 98 -15.62 7.37 2.06
C ASP A 98 -16.00 8.15 3.32
N ARG A 99 -16.03 7.49 4.45
CA ARG A 99 -16.32 8.12 5.75
C ARG A 99 -15.29 9.20 6.09
N VAL A 100 -14.02 8.89 5.93
CA VAL A 100 -12.95 9.87 6.21
C VAL A 100 -13.05 11.05 5.26
N LEU A 101 -13.29 10.81 3.98
CA LEU A 101 -13.35 11.87 2.98
C LEU A 101 -14.56 12.78 3.11
N HIS A 102 -15.69 12.26 3.60
CA HIS A 102 -16.94 13.02 3.67
C HIS A 102 -17.30 13.52 5.07
N HIS A 103 -16.75 12.92 6.11
CA HIS A 103 -17.13 13.24 7.49
C HIS A 103 -15.96 13.58 8.39
N GLY A 104 -14.77 13.34 7.92
CA GLY A 104 -13.58 13.51 8.70
C GLY A 104 -12.71 14.60 8.26
#